data_84c0a8148fd99c6d1424c0aac8adaaf6
#
_entry.id   84c0a8148fd99c6d1424c0aac8adaaf6
#
_cell.length_a   1.000
_cell.length_b   1.000
_cell.length_c   1.000
_cell.angle_alpha   90.00
_cell.angle_beta   90.00
_cell.angle_gamma   90.00
#
_symmetry.space_group_name_H-M   'P 1'
#
loop_
_entity.id
_entity.type
_entity.pdbx_description
1 polymer ?
#
loop_
_entity_poly.entity_id
_entity_poly.type
_entity_poly.pdbx_seq_one_letter_code
_entity_poly.pdbx_strand_id
1 'polypeptide(L)'
;MRPPSPRRPGGARSNEERPSHVEETASSFDEIVSPSEGEVAQEPKRRPASLTERRRARTTVDRPMPVADAASLLGGEEATDLGDRLRERARARRILLARRIALTLVMLALAAGGVWVAFFSPVFAFSSSAVVVSGEDGTLVTADSVRSSIASFEGVPLTRLNTQAVARAVESNVAVRSASVSRRWPTSLRVSVTMRTGMAVEAASGGYWLVDDQGVAFQQVPSAGEYPLATLPEDRATGAADIASVLGALDEATRAQVAAVTSTGTQVNFTLRGGQTVKWGTRGDAPQKARVLATLLANVQASTYDVSSPNHPVTS
;
A
#
# COMPACT_ATOMS: atom_id res chain seq x y z
N MET A 1 -5.84 -49.28 22.09
CA MET A 1 -7.04 -49.07 21.28
C MET A 1 -6.97 -47.67 20.67
N ARG A 2 -6.78 -47.59 19.34
CA ARG A 2 -6.79 -46.34 18.58
C ARG A 2 -8.21 -46.09 18.05
N PRO A 3 -8.75 -44.88 18.07
CA PRO A 3 -10.02 -44.57 17.41
C PRO A 3 -9.83 -44.33 15.91
N PRO A 4 -10.81 -44.59 15.07
CA PRO A 4 -10.71 -44.54 13.61
C PRO A 4 -10.91 -43.13 13.05
N SER A 5 -10.28 -42.89 11.90
CA SER A 5 -10.34 -41.65 11.10
C SER A 5 -11.71 -41.48 10.41
N PRO A 6 -12.20 -40.21 10.20
CA PRO A 6 -13.43 -39.99 9.44
C PRO A 6 -13.18 -39.96 7.92
N ARG A 7 -14.11 -40.57 7.19
CA ARG A 7 -14.18 -40.66 5.72
C ARG A 7 -14.60 -39.35 5.08
N ARG A 8 -13.99 -39.04 3.94
CA ARG A 8 -14.44 -38.02 2.97
C ARG A 8 -15.69 -38.51 2.23
N PRO A 9 -16.67 -37.68 1.94
CA PRO A 9 -17.65 -37.96 0.89
C PRO A 9 -17.16 -37.44 -0.44
N GLY A 10 -17.33 -38.27 -1.48
CA GLY A 10 -17.01 -38.01 -2.85
C GLY A 10 -18.09 -37.20 -3.56
N GLY A 11 -17.71 -36.78 -4.78
CA GLY A 11 -18.39 -35.81 -5.61
C GLY A 11 -19.74 -36.23 -6.18
N ALA A 12 -20.47 -35.23 -6.65
CA ALA A 12 -21.49 -35.37 -7.70
C ALA A 12 -21.40 -34.17 -8.64
N ARG A 13 -21.32 -34.49 -9.93
CA ARG A 13 -21.46 -33.60 -11.11
C ARG A 13 -22.95 -33.37 -11.37
N SER A 14 -23.32 -32.19 -11.81
CA SER A 14 -24.37 -31.85 -12.79
C SER A 14 -24.26 -30.33 -13.01
N ASN A 15 -23.97 -29.82 -14.15
CA ASN A 15 -24.55 -29.77 -15.51
C ASN A 15 -25.76 -28.83 -15.57
N GLU A 16 -25.61 -27.86 -16.56
CA GLU A 16 -26.68 -27.03 -17.18
C GLU A 16 -27.20 -25.86 -16.32
N GLU A 17 -27.25 -24.62 -16.78
CA GLU A 17 -27.76 -24.05 -18.03
C GLU A 17 -27.36 -22.57 -18.20
N ARG A 18 -27.13 -22.13 -19.46
CA ARG A 18 -27.23 -20.74 -19.90
C ARG A 18 -28.68 -20.41 -20.27
N PRO A 19 -29.08 -19.14 -20.20
CA PRO A 19 -29.46 -18.38 -21.40
C PRO A 19 -28.87 -16.93 -21.38
N SER A 20 -28.30 -16.46 -22.42
CA SER A 20 -28.62 -15.71 -23.63
C SER A 20 -29.46 -14.42 -23.49
N HIS A 21 -28.93 -13.40 -24.19
CA HIS A 21 -29.53 -12.13 -24.66
C HIS A 21 -29.56 -10.95 -23.68
N VAL A 22 -29.14 -9.73 -24.11
CA VAL A 22 -29.58 -8.83 -25.19
C VAL A 22 -28.44 -7.80 -25.40
N GLU A 23 -27.95 -7.59 -26.67
CA GLU A 23 -28.07 -6.41 -27.53
C GLU A 23 -27.83 -5.04 -26.86
N GLU A 24 -27.17 -4.09 -27.37
CA GLU A 24 -26.76 -3.56 -28.70
C GLU A 24 -26.27 -2.15 -28.43
N THR A 25 -25.22 -1.71 -28.99
CA THR A 25 -25.23 -0.61 -29.96
C THR A 25 -23.84 -0.34 -30.51
N ALA A 26 -23.85 -0.20 -31.81
CA ALA A 26 -22.81 0.06 -32.75
C ALA A 26 -22.26 1.49 -32.70
N SER A 27 -21.00 1.62 -33.19
CA SER A 27 -20.61 2.54 -34.27
C SER A 27 -19.21 2.19 -34.72
N SER A 28 -19.05 1.56 -35.84
CA SER A 28 -18.63 2.03 -37.16
C SER A 28 -17.42 2.98 -37.19
N PHE A 29 -16.41 2.53 -37.91
CA PHE A 29 -15.54 3.16 -38.94
C PHE A 29 -14.27 2.32 -39.00
N ASP A 30 -13.66 1.88 -40.05
CA ASP A 30 -13.80 2.01 -41.47
C ASP A 30 -12.97 0.87 -42.11
N GLU A 31 -13.49 0.28 -43.06
CA GLU A 31 -13.03 -0.56 -44.17
C GLU A 31 -11.83 0.07 -44.88
N ILE A 32 -10.70 -0.65 -45.01
CA ILE A 32 -9.77 -0.54 -46.14
C ILE A 32 -9.22 -1.93 -46.49
N VAL A 33 -9.81 -2.54 -47.48
CA VAL A 33 -9.30 -3.18 -48.68
C VAL A 33 -8.02 -4.00 -48.55
N SER A 34 -8.19 -5.30 -48.68
CA SER A 34 -7.16 -6.23 -49.20
C SER A 34 -7.05 -6.17 -50.70
N PRO A 35 -5.86 -6.34 -51.26
CA PRO A 35 -5.74 -7.06 -52.51
C PRO A 35 -4.82 -8.29 -52.43
N SER A 36 -5.39 -9.40 -52.85
CA SER A 36 -4.92 -10.52 -53.68
C SER A 36 -3.46 -10.97 -53.66
N GLU A 37 -3.33 -12.22 -53.35
CA GLU A 37 -2.47 -13.26 -53.89
C GLU A 37 -1.35 -12.82 -54.87
N GLY A 38 -0.11 -13.06 -54.42
CA GLY A 38 1.13 -13.04 -55.17
C GLY A 38 2.03 -14.15 -54.64
N GLU A 39 2.08 -15.19 -55.40
CA GLU A 39 3.00 -16.32 -55.53
C GLU A 39 4.32 -16.19 -54.77
N VAL A 40 4.53 -16.97 -53.71
CA VAL A 40 5.78 -17.09 -52.97
C VAL A 40 6.67 -18.12 -53.66
N ALA A 41 7.67 -17.62 -54.39
CA ALA A 41 8.80 -18.41 -54.85
C ALA A 41 9.60 -18.94 -53.67
N GLN A 42 9.69 -20.24 -53.57
CA GLN A 42 10.52 -20.92 -52.54
C GLN A 42 12.00 -20.73 -52.83
N GLU A 43 12.70 -20.05 -51.98
CA GLU A 43 14.16 -19.97 -51.93
C GLU A 43 14.73 -21.28 -51.38
N PRO A 44 15.68 -21.96 -52.08
CA PRO A 44 16.19 -23.26 -51.61
C PRO A 44 17.16 -23.04 -50.42
N LYS A 45 16.82 -23.64 -49.29
CA LYS A 45 17.68 -23.78 -48.12
C LYS A 45 19.02 -24.43 -48.51
N ARG A 46 20.09 -23.66 -48.50
CA ARG A 46 21.47 -24.18 -48.61
C ARG A 46 21.78 -24.97 -47.34
N ARG A 47 21.89 -26.28 -47.47
CA ARG A 47 22.44 -27.15 -46.43
C ARG A 47 23.94 -26.85 -46.26
N PRO A 48 24.49 -26.76 -45.01
CA PRO A 48 25.91 -26.64 -44.83
C PRO A 48 26.59 -27.97 -45.26
N ALA A 49 27.57 -27.84 -46.12
CA ALA A 49 28.40 -28.98 -46.59
C ALA A 49 29.12 -29.60 -45.39
N SER A 50 29.04 -30.95 -45.31
CA SER A 50 29.69 -31.75 -44.27
C SER A 50 31.20 -31.64 -44.35
N LEU A 51 31.86 -31.67 -43.16
CA LEU A 51 33.33 -31.58 -42.99
C LEU A 51 34.16 -32.64 -43.72
N THR A 52 33.51 -33.62 -44.33
CA THR A 52 34.18 -34.71 -45.09
C THR A 52 34.57 -34.36 -46.53
N GLU A 53 33.93 -33.35 -47.16
CA GLU A 53 34.28 -32.95 -48.51
C GLU A 53 35.50 -32.02 -48.64
N ARG A 54 35.91 -31.39 -47.55
CA ARG A 54 37.12 -30.55 -47.52
C ARG A 54 38.44 -31.32 -47.45
N ARG A 55 38.40 -32.66 -47.27
CA ARG A 55 39.61 -33.48 -47.16
C ARG A 55 40.04 -34.13 -48.48
N ARG A 56 39.28 -34.06 -49.54
CA ARG A 56 39.62 -34.70 -50.85
C ARG A 56 40.27 -33.78 -51.87
N ALA A 57 40.38 -32.47 -51.60
CA ALA A 57 41.00 -31.52 -52.53
C ALA A 57 42.48 -31.19 -52.19
N ARG A 58 43.12 -32.06 -51.40
CA ARG A 58 44.52 -31.85 -50.98
C ARG A 58 45.42 -33.03 -51.30
N THR A 59 45.30 -33.60 -52.48
CA THR A 59 46.32 -34.55 -52.95
C THR A 59 46.34 -34.48 -54.46
N THR A 60 47.20 -33.67 -54.98
CA THR A 60 48.03 -33.84 -56.19
C THR A 60 48.65 -32.51 -56.56
N VAL A 61 49.86 -32.26 -56.10
CA VAL A 61 50.96 -31.75 -56.93
C VAL A 61 52.24 -32.03 -56.15
N ASP A 62 52.74 -33.22 -56.37
CA ASP A 62 54.13 -33.55 -56.07
C ASP A 62 54.93 -33.14 -57.29
N ARG A 63 55.61 -32.03 -57.15
CA ARG A 63 56.71 -31.60 -58.05
C ARG A 63 57.76 -30.94 -57.21
N PRO A 64 58.90 -31.54 -56.97
CA PRO A 64 59.99 -30.90 -56.23
C PRO A 64 60.54 -29.74 -57.08
N MET A 65 60.31 -28.54 -56.62
CA MET A 65 61.00 -27.36 -57.10
C MET A 65 62.39 -27.29 -56.45
N PRO A 66 63.44 -26.86 -57.13
CA PRO A 66 64.77 -26.75 -56.61
C PRO A 66 64.82 -25.68 -55.48
N VAL A 67 65.49 -26.08 -54.40
CA VAL A 67 65.53 -25.36 -53.11
C VAL A 67 66.23 -23.98 -53.22
N ALA A 68 66.78 -23.62 -54.37
CA ALA A 68 67.51 -22.36 -54.55
C ALA A 68 66.58 -21.13 -54.80
N ASP A 69 65.36 -21.35 -55.29
CA ASP A 69 64.44 -20.21 -55.59
C ASP A 69 63.42 -19.88 -54.53
N ALA A 70 63.33 -20.74 -53.47
CA ALA A 70 62.35 -20.47 -52.39
C ALA A 70 62.87 -19.40 -51.41
N ALA A 71 64.16 -19.12 -51.35
CA ALA A 71 64.70 -18.12 -50.42
C ALA A 71 64.61 -16.67 -50.99
N SER A 72 64.46 -16.53 -52.29
CA SER A 72 64.30 -15.17 -52.89
C SER A 72 62.85 -14.68 -52.96
N LEU A 73 61.88 -15.57 -52.70
CA LEU A 73 60.47 -15.20 -52.64
C LEU A 73 60.00 -14.85 -51.23
N LEU A 74 60.84 -15.02 -50.22
CA LEU A 74 60.61 -14.52 -48.87
C LEU A 74 61.29 -13.15 -48.75
N GLY A 75 60.94 -12.22 -49.62
CA GLY A 75 61.29 -10.83 -49.47
C GLY A 75 60.87 -10.29 -48.14
N GLY A 76 61.83 -9.88 -47.34
CA GLY A 76 61.65 -9.37 -45.98
C GLY A 76 60.78 -8.11 -45.79
N GLU A 77 60.05 -7.70 -46.83
CA GLU A 77 59.12 -6.55 -46.76
C GLU A 77 57.71 -6.95 -46.41
N GLU A 78 57.22 -8.14 -46.73
CA GLU A 78 55.87 -8.58 -46.34
C GLU A 78 55.74 -8.94 -44.85
N ALA A 79 56.79 -9.36 -44.19
CA ALA A 79 56.78 -9.69 -42.76
C ALA A 79 56.65 -8.42 -41.88
N THR A 80 57.19 -7.30 -42.34
CA THR A 80 57.06 -5.99 -41.66
C THR A 80 55.68 -5.39 -41.80
N ASP A 81 55.01 -5.57 -42.96
CA ASP A 81 53.67 -5.06 -43.21
C ASP A 81 52.60 -5.76 -42.38
N LEU A 82 52.78 -7.07 -42.13
CA LEU A 82 51.82 -7.82 -41.25
C LEU A 82 51.92 -7.38 -39.79
N GLY A 83 53.12 -7.07 -39.28
CA GLY A 83 53.34 -6.56 -37.93
C GLY A 83 52.67 -5.19 -37.72
N ASP A 84 52.80 -4.33 -38.70
CA ASP A 84 52.24 -2.99 -38.63
C ASP A 84 50.69 -2.97 -38.77
N ARG A 85 50.14 -3.78 -39.63
CA ARG A 85 48.68 -4.04 -39.71
C ARG A 85 48.07 -4.61 -38.42
N LEU A 86 48.79 -5.49 -37.73
CA LEU A 86 48.37 -6.01 -36.43
C LEU A 86 48.42 -4.94 -35.34
N ARG A 87 49.48 -4.09 -35.37
CA ARG A 87 49.61 -2.95 -34.45
C ARG A 87 48.50 -1.90 -34.68
N GLU A 88 48.16 -1.60 -35.93
CA GLU A 88 47.06 -0.68 -36.28
C GLU A 88 45.70 -1.21 -35.80
N ARG A 89 45.41 -2.52 -36.03
CA ARG A 89 44.21 -3.15 -35.54
C ARG A 89 44.15 -3.18 -34.00
N ALA A 90 45.28 -3.40 -33.34
CA ALA A 90 45.38 -3.34 -31.88
C ALA A 90 45.17 -1.89 -31.36
N ARG A 91 45.71 -0.89 -32.05
CA ARG A 91 45.48 0.54 -31.72
C ARG A 91 44.02 0.91 -31.92
N ALA A 92 43.39 0.53 -33.03
CA ALA A 92 42.00 0.79 -33.30
C ALA A 92 41.06 0.15 -32.23
N ARG A 93 41.35 -1.10 -31.84
CA ARG A 93 40.61 -1.77 -30.74
C ARG A 93 40.82 -1.06 -29.39
N ARG A 94 42.02 -0.62 -29.07
CA ARG A 94 42.32 0.13 -27.84
C ARG A 94 41.59 1.48 -27.82
N ILE A 95 41.54 2.18 -28.96
CA ILE A 95 40.80 3.44 -29.08
C ILE A 95 39.30 3.23 -28.89
N LEU A 96 38.72 2.17 -29.50
CA LEU A 96 37.29 1.83 -29.34
C LEU A 96 37.00 1.45 -27.91
N LEU A 97 37.85 0.64 -27.27
CA LEU A 97 37.73 0.29 -25.86
C LEU A 97 37.84 1.50 -24.94
N ALA A 98 38.84 2.35 -25.17
CA ALA A 98 39.04 3.59 -24.42
C ALA A 98 37.83 4.54 -24.58
N ARG A 99 37.26 4.62 -25.79
CA ARG A 99 36.04 5.42 -26.04
C ARG A 99 34.81 4.85 -25.35
N ARG A 100 34.66 3.53 -25.32
CA ARG A 100 33.58 2.86 -24.56
C ARG A 100 33.75 3.08 -23.06
N ILE A 101 34.95 2.90 -22.52
CA ILE A 101 35.25 3.16 -21.11
C ILE A 101 34.99 4.62 -20.77
N ALA A 102 35.45 5.58 -21.62
CA ALA A 102 35.17 6.98 -21.40
C ALA A 102 33.69 7.30 -21.38
N LEU A 103 32.90 6.73 -22.31
CA LEU A 103 31.44 6.89 -22.33
C LEU A 103 30.78 6.30 -21.08
N THR A 104 31.21 5.10 -20.63
CA THR A 104 30.67 4.51 -19.40
C THR A 104 31.02 5.34 -18.16
N LEU A 105 32.22 5.89 -18.10
CA LEU A 105 32.64 6.78 -17.00
C LEU A 105 31.83 8.09 -16.99
N VAL A 106 31.58 8.68 -18.16
CA VAL A 106 30.73 9.88 -18.28
C VAL A 106 29.30 9.57 -17.83
N MET A 107 28.72 8.45 -18.29
CA MET A 107 27.38 8.03 -17.87
C MET A 107 27.32 7.79 -16.36
N LEU A 108 28.34 7.15 -15.78
CA LEU A 108 28.44 6.93 -14.34
C LEU A 108 28.56 8.26 -13.58
N ALA A 109 29.37 9.19 -14.07
CA ALA A 109 29.51 10.52 -13.46
C ALA A 109 28.20 11.32 -13.52
N LEU A 110 27.47 11.25 -14.64
CA LEU A 110 26.15 11.87 -14.77
C LEU A 110 25.13 11.24 -13.82
N ALA A 111 25.14 9.91 -13.71
CA ALA A 111 24.26 9.20 -12.78
C ALA A 111 24.60 9.57 -11.32
N ALA A 112 25.88 9.60 -10.96
CA ALA A 112 26.32 10.00 -9.62
C ALA A 112 25.96 11.47 -9.33
N GLY A 113 26.14 12.36 -10.30
CA GLY A 113 25.74 13.77 -10.22
C GLY A 113 24.23 13.91 -10.04
N GLY A 114 23.43 13.14 -10.79
CA GLY A 114 21.96 13.10 -10.66
C GLY A 114 21.52 12.63 -9.27
N VAL A 115 22.13 11.58 -8.76
CA VAL A 115 21.89 11.09 -7.39
C VAL A 115 22.28 12.14 -6.37
N TRP A 116 23.45 12.78 -6.54
CA TRP A 116 23.88 13.83 -5.63
C TRP A 116 22.89 15.01 -5.61
N VAL A 117 22.44 15.47 -6.78
CA VAL A 117 21.41 16.51 -6.88
C VAL A 117 20.11 16.08 -6.21
N ALA A 118 19.64 14.85 -6.42
CA ALA A 118 18.41 14.37 -5.83
C ALA A 118 18.44 14.30 -4.28
N PHE A 119 19.63 14.08 -3.69
CA PHE A 119 19.77 13.90 -2.24
C PHE A 119 20.28 15.15 -1.50
N PHE A 120 20.95 16.07 -2.18
CA PHE A 120 21.63 17.21 -1.53
C PHE A 120 21.24 18.57 -2.10
N SER A 121 20.56 18.62 -3.25
CA SER A 121 20.16 19.91 -3.86
C SER A 121 18.91 20.48 -3.17
N PRO A 122 18.85 21.80 -2.97
CA PRO A 122 17.67 22.50 -2.48
C PRO A 122 16.48 22.46 -3.44
N VAL A 123 16.68 22.03 -4.69
CA VAL A 123 15.60 21.89 -5.69
C VAL A 123 14.50 20.93 -5.23
N PHE A 124 14.86 19.90 -4.44
CA PHE A 124 13.93 18.93 -3.88
C PHE A 124 13.68 19.15 -2.39
N ALA A 125 14.03 20.32 -1.87
CA ALA A 125 13.79 20.65 -0.47
C ALA A 125 12.29 20.79 -0.21
N PHE A 126 11.86 20.19 0.90
CA PHE A 126 10.48 20.27 1.36
C PHE A 126 10.12 21.72 1.71
N SER A 127 8.92 22.15 1.29
CA SER A 127 8.32 23.43 1.68
C SER A 127 6.96 23.18 2.33
N SER A 128 6.83 23.62 3.58
CA SER A 128 5.59 23.50 4.37
C SER A 128 4.43 24.28 3.75
N SER A 129 4.70 25.39 3.07
CA SER A 129 3.70 26.22 2.39
C SER A 129 3.04 25.52 1.21
N ALA A 130 3.74 24.55 0.57
CA ALA A 130 3.22 23.79 -0.56
C ALA A 130 2.47 22.51 -0.16
N VAL A 131 2.30 22.26 1.13
CA VAL A 131 1.62 21.05 1.63
C VAL A 131 0.13 21.09 1.33
N VAL A 132 -0.37 20.00 0.77
CA VAL A 132 -1.80 19.76 0.56
C VAL A 132 -2.31 18.93 1.73
N VAL A 133 -3.15 19.53 2.56
CA VAL A 133 -3.81 18.87 3.69
C VAL A 133 -5.22 18.47 3.25
N SER A 134 -5.70 17.34 3.74
CA SER A 134 -7.06 16.85 3.53
C SER A 134 -7.55 16.08 4.75
N GLY A 135 -8.87 16.18 5.04
CA GLY A 135 -9.50 15.52 6.19
C GLY A 135 -9.46 16.33 7.48
N GLU A 136 -9.01 17.59 7.41
CA GLU A 136 -9.17 18.56 8.50
C GLU A 136 -10.62 19.00 8.66
N ASP A 137 -11.05 19.37 9.86
CA ASP A 137 -12.39 19.89 10.18
C ASP A 137 -12.47 21.43 10.16
N GLY A 138 -11.33 22.09 10.00
CA GLY A 138 -11.21 23.54 9.97
C GLY A 138 -11.40 24.24 11.32
N THR A 139 -11.70 23.49 12.38
CA THR A 139 -11.92 24.00 13.73
C THR A 139 -10.90 23.49 14.73
N LEU A 140 -10.85 22.19 14.98
CA LEU A 140 -9.88 21.55 15.90
C LEU A 140 -8.53 21.36 15.24
N VAL A 141 -8.54 21.00 13.96
CA VAL A 141 -7.36 20.84 13.14
C VAL A 141 -7.53 21.67 11.88
N THR A 142 -6.69 22.67 11.72
CA THR A 142 -6.64 23.52 10.55
C THR A 142 -5.45 23.16 9.67
N ALA A 143 -5.51 23.47 8.38
CA ALA A 143 -4.36 23.27 7.49
C ALA A 143 -3.10 23.99 8.00
N ASP A 144 -3.26 25.14 8.65
CA ASP A 144 -2.14 25.91 9.21
C ASP A 144 -1.56 25.26 10.47
N SER A 145 -2.41 24.66 11.32
CA SER A 145 -1.93 23.89 12.48
C SER A 145 -1.12 22.66 12.04
N VAL A 146 -1.55 22.00 10.97
CA VAL A 146 -0.80 20.88 10.38
C VAL A 146 0.53 21.36 9.79
N ARG A 147 0.54 22.48 9.04
CA ARG A 147 1.78 23.06 8.51
C ARG A 147 2.75 23.45 9.61
N SER A 148 2.27 24.04 10.71
CA SER A 148 3.12 24.42 11.83
C SER A 148 3.71 23.21 12.56
N SER A 149 2.98 22.10 12.71
CA SER A 149 3.49 20.88 13.34
C SER A 149 4.61 20.20 12.55
N ILE A 150 4.67 20.44 11.21
CA ILE A 150 5.69 19.87 10.33
C ILE A 150 6.77 20.88 9.91
N ALA A 151 6.73 22.11 10.40
CA ALA A 151 7.68 23.17 10.05
C ALA A 151 9.15 22.80 10.39
N SER A 152 9.37 21.95 11.38
CA SER A 152 10.72 21.43 11.73
C SER A 152 11.39 20.62 10.60
N PHE A 153 10.64 20.16 9.60
CA PHE A 153 11.15 19.42 8.45
C PHE A 153 11.44 20.32 7.24
N GLU A 154 11.21 21.64 7.35
CA GLU A 154 11.44 22.61 6.27
C GLU A 154 12.89 22.52 5.76
N GLY A 155 13.09 22.59 4.45
CA GLY A 155 14.39 22.53 3.83
C GLY A 155 15.02 21.14 3.69
N VAL A 156 14.43 20.11 4.27
CA VAL A 156 14.93 18.72 4.11
C VAL A 156 14.58 18.21 2.72
N PRO A 157 15.53 17.66 1.93
CA PRO A 157 15.21 17.05 0.65
C PRO A 157 14.18 15.93 0.79
N LEU A 158 13.16 15.90 -0.08
CA LEU A 158 12.09 14.91 -0.04
C LEU A 158 12.59 13.47 -0.10
N THR A 159 13.73 13.23 -0.76
CA THR A 159 14.38 11.91 -0.83
C THR A 159 14.83 11.40 0.54
N ARG A 160 15.25 12.29 1.42
CA ARG A 160 15.76 11.99 2.76
C ARG A 160 14.68 12.14 3.84
N LEU A 161 13.57 12.78 3.54
CA LEU A 161 12.54 13.08 4.50
C LEU A 161 11.81 11.81 4.93
N ASN A 162 11.75 11.56 6.23
CA ASN A 162 11.02 10.43 6.80
C ASN A 162 9.52 10.79 6.92
N THR A 163 8.70 10.26 6.03
CA THR A 163 7.25 10.52 6.00
C THR A 163 6.54 10.03 7.25
N GLN A 164 7.05 8.98 7.90
CA GLN A 164 6.49 8.48 9.15
C GLN A 164 6.79 9.42 10.33
N ALA A 165 7.96 10.07 10.34
CA ALA A 165 8.26 11.09 11.35
C ALA A 165 7.36 12.31 11.18
N VAL A 166 7.08 12.71 9.93
CA VAL A 166 6.12 13.77 9.62
C VAL A 166 4.71 13.39 10.07
N ALA A 167 4.26 12.16 9.81
CA ALA A 167 2.96 11.68 10.26
C ALA A 167 2.82 11.77 11.79
N ARG A 168 3.83 11.29 12.54
CA ARG A 168 3.83 11.40 14.01
C ARG A 168 3.82 12.85 14.50
N ALA A 169 4.47 13.76 13.79
CA ALA A 169 4.42 15.18 14.14
C ALA A 169 3.00 15.76 13.98
N VAL A 170 2.24 15.30 12.96
CA VAL A 170 0.82 15.67 12.80
C VAL A 170 -0.05 15.00 13.87
N GLU A 171 0.21 13.73 14.18
CA GLU A 171 -0.50 12.94 15.21
C GLU A 171 -0.23 13.42 16.64
N SER A 172 0.76 14.29 16.86
CA SER A 172 0.95 14.95 18.16
C SER A 172 -0.21 15.86 18.56
N ASN A 173 -1.02 16.30 17.61
CA ASN A 173 -2.29 16.92 17.90
C ASN A 173 -3.30 15.86 18.35
N VAL A 174 -3.75 15.97 19.59
CA VAL A 174 -4.63 14.97 20.25
C VAL A 174 -5.93 14.74 19.48
N ALA A 175 -6.44 15.74 18.75
CA ALA A 175 -7.65 15.62 17.93
C ALA A 175 -7.45 14.78 16.67
N VAL A 176 -6.19 14.51 16.28
CA VAL A 176 -5.85 13.64 15.17
C VAL A 176 -5.79 12.19 15.61
N ARG A 177 -6.56 11.32 14.99
CA ARG A 177 -6.52 9.88 15.21
C ARG A 177 -5.33 9.22 14.50
N SER A 178 -5.13 9.61 13.24
CA SER A 178 -4.02 9.12 12.40
C SER A 178 -3.74 10.08 11.27
N ALA A 179 -2.52 10.08 10.77
CA ALA A 179 -2.13 10.85 9.61
C ALA A 179 -1.38 9.96 8.60
N SER A 180 -1.70 10.09 7.35
CA SER A 180 -0.94 9.48 6.26
C SER A 180 -0.25 10.54 5.43
N VAL A 181 1.04 10.31 5.14
CA VAL A 181 1.88 11.29 4.45
C VAL A 181 2.47 10.66 3.20
N SER A 182 2.24 11.29 2.06
CA SER A 182 2.81 10.90 0.78
C SER A 182 3.58 12.04 0.14
N ARG A 183 4.67 11.70 -0.58
CA ARG A 183 5.49 12.69 -1.27
C ARG A 183 4.79 13.15 -2.54
N ARG A 184 4.75 14.47 -2.73
CA ARG A 184 4.29 15.12 -3.94
C ARG A 184 5.46 15.92 -4.53
N TRP A 185 6.11 15.31 -5.49
CA TRP A 185 7.27 15.94 -6.14
C TRP A 185 6.93 17.25 -6.83
N PRO A 186 7.87 18.22 -6.89
CA PRO A 186 9.27 18.13 -6.45
C PRO A 186 9.51 18.51 -4.98
N THR A 187 8.67 19.31 -4.30
CA THR A 187 8.98 19.96 -3.01
C THR A 187 7.89 19.84 -1.97
N SER A 188 6.81 19.09 -2.25
CA SER A 188 5.59 19.09 -1.45
C SER A 188 5.27 17.72 -0.84
N LEU A 189 4.39 17.74 0.16
CA LEU A 189 3.75 16.55 0.74
C LEU A 189 2.25 16.65 0.58
N ARG A 190 1.60 15.50 0.49
CA ARG A 190 0.17 15.36 0.76
C ARG A 190 0.01 14.71 2.11
N VAL A 191 -0.72 15.37 2.99
CA VAL A 191 -1.04 14.91 4.35
C VAL A 191 -2.54 14.68 4.40
N SER A 192 -2.95 13.44 4.61
CA SER A 192 -4.36 13.09 4.85
C SER A 192 -4.52 12.78 6.32
N VAL A 193 -5.38 13.54 6.98
CA VAL A 193 -5.65 13.46 8.41
C VAL A 193 -6.97 12.74 8.62
N THR A 194 -7.00 11.82 9.59
CA THR A 194 -8.24 11.23 10.10
C THR A 194 -8.47 11.79 11.50
N MET A 195 -9.60 12.46 11.67
CA MET A 195 -9.98 13.07 12.94
C MET A 195 -10.48 12.01 13.92
N ARG A 196 -10.35 12.27 15.23
CA ARG A 196 -11.03 11.47 16.25
C ARG A 196 -12.52 11.79 16.25
N THR A 197 -13.33 10.75 16.48
CA THR A 197 -14.79 10.87 16.61
C THR A 197 -15.17 10.61 18.06
N GLY A 198 -15.91 11.53 18.66
CA GLY A 198 -16.41 11.37 20.02
C GLY A 198 -17.42 10.22 20.10
N MET A 199 -17.28 9.40 21.13
CA MET A 199 -18.16 8.29 21.46
C MET A 199 -18.97 8.57 22.73
N ALA A 200 -18.34 9.19 23.69
CA ALA A 200 -18.89 9.53 24.99
C ALA A 200 -18.18 10.76 25.57
N VAL A 201 -18.64 11.26 26.70
CA VAL A 201 -17.99 12.34 27.43
C VAL A 201 -17.60 11.90 28.84
N GLU A 202 -16.53 12.45 29.35
CA GLU A 202 -16.13 12.36 30.76
C GLU A 202 -16.28 13.70 31.45
N ALA A 203 -16.76 13.71 32.68
CA ALA A 203 -16.85 14.92 33.50
C ALA A 203 -15.45 15.45 33.85
N ALA A 204 -15.26 16.76 33.71
CA ALA A 204 -14.03 17.46 34.07
C ALA A 204 -14.35 18.81 34.74
N SER A 205 -13.33 19.42 35.36
CA SER A 205 -13.46 20.76 35.89
C SER A 205 -13.71 21.75 34.75
N GLY A 206 -14.89 22.36 34.72
CA GLY A 206 -15.27 23.36 33.71
C GLY A 206 -15.98 22.82 32.49
N GLY A 207 -16.47 21.56 32.51
CA GLY A 207 -17.25 20.96 31.41
C GLY A 207 -17.01 19.47 31.25
N TYR A 208 -16.93 19.05 30.02
CA TYR A 208 -16.76 17.64 29.67
C TYR A 208 -15.64 17.48 28.66
N TRP A 209 -15.00 16.29 28.63
CA TRP A 209 -14.07 15.89 27.59
C TRP A 209 -14.71 14.85 26.68
N LEU A 210 -14.74 15.11 25.38
CA LEU A 210 -15.07 14.09 24.41
C LEU A 210 -13.98 13.00 24.38
N VAL A 211 -14.44 11.75 24.46
CA VAL A 211 -13.60 10.57 24.47
C VAL A 211 -13.93 9.70 23.26
N ASP A 212 -12.92 9.20 22.60
CA ASP A 212 -13.05 8.29 21.46
C ASP A 212 -13.08 6.81 21.88
N ASP A 213 -13.18 5.92 20.90
CA ASP A 213 -13.20 4.46 21.07
C ASP A 213 -11.86 3.86 21.52
N GLN A 214 -10.79 4.69 21.59
CA GLN A 214 -9.48 4.32 22.14
C GLN A 214 -9.26 4.84 23.57
N GLY A 215 -10.24 5.53 24.14
CA GLY A 215 -10.16 6.13 25.46
C GLY A 215 -9.37 7.43 25.52
N VAL A 216 -9.11 8.06 24.37
CA VAL A 216 -8.40 9.33 24.29
C VAL A 216 -9.39 10.48 24.45
N ALA A 217 -9.17 11.30 25.45
CA ALA A 217 -9.88 12.57 25.64
C ALA A 217 -9.23 13.63 24.73
N PHE A 218 -9.98 14.14 23.73
CA PHE A 218 -9.37 14.96 22.69
C PHE A 218 -9.96 16.37 22.54
N GLN A 219 -11.18 16.60 23.02
CA GLN A 219 -11.84 17.89 22.90
C GLN A 219 -12.63 18.22 24.17
N GLN A 220 -12.47 19.42 24.70
CA GLN A 220 -13.31 19.92 25.77
C GLN A 220 -14.60 20.56 25.21
N VAL A 221 -15.74 20.21 25.81
CA VAL A 221 -17.06 20.72 25.44
C VAL A 221 -17.78 21.25 26.69
N PRO A 222 -18.60 22.30 26.57
CA PRO A 222 -19.27 22.90 27.73
C PRO A 222 -20.40 22.03 28.29
N SER A 223 -20.98 21.16 27.48
CA SER A 223 -22.08 20.26 27.86
C SER A 223 -21.93 18.89 27.23
N ALA A 224 -22.51 17.87 27.85
CA ALA A 224 -22.50 16.50 27.33
C ALA A 224 -23.27 16.36 25.99
N GLY A 225 -24.27 17.21 25.74
CA GLY A 225 -25.08 17.11 24.54
C GLY A 225 -25.81 15.78 24.45
N GLU A 226 -25.66 15.12 23.31
CA GLU A 226 -26.24 13.80 23.05
C GLU A 226 -25.35 12.63 23.50
N TYR A 227 -24.09 12.91 23.84
CA TYR A 227 -23.14 11.89 24.26
C TYR A 227 -23.45 11.33 25.66
N PRO A 228 -23.34 10.02 25.88
CA PRO A 228 -23.45 9.44 27.21
C PRO A 228 -22.24 9.84 28.09
N LEU A 229 -22.47 9.98 29.40
CA LEU A 229 -21.41 10.18 30.37
C LEU A 229 -20.67 8.86 30.57
N ALA A 230 -19.39 8.80 30.24
CA ALA A 230 -18.54 7.63 30.42
C ALA A 230 -17.79 7.66 31.75
N THR A 231 -17.68 6.50 32.38
CA THR A 231 -16.71 6.22 33.44
C THR A 231 -15.80 5.10 32.98
N LEU A 232 -14.53 5.41 32.78
CA LEU A 232 -13.51 4.47 32.28
C LEU A 232 -12.66 3.94 33.44
N PRO A 233 -12.18 2.67 33.35
CA PRO A 233 -11.22 2.10 34.27
C PRO A 233 -9.83 2.73 34.08
N GLU A 234 -8.86 2.30 34.89
CA GLU A 234 -7.44 2.72 34.74
C GLU A 234 -6.89 2.36 33.36
N ASP A 235 -7.17 1.15 32.86
CA ASP A 235 -6.93 0.80 31.44
C ASP A 235 -8.04 1.40 30.57
N ARG A 236 -7.82 2.67 30.23
CA ARG A 236 -8.77 3.46 29.42
C ARG A 236 -9.05 2.86 28.06
N ALA A 237 -8.02 2.29 27.42
CA ALA A 237 -8.15 1.75 26.07
C ALA A 237 -9.08 0.53 26.05
N THR A 238 -8.90 -0.39 26.99
CA THR A 238 -9.79 -1.55 27.15
C THR A 238 -11.20 -1.10 27.50
N GLY A 239 -11.36 -0.20 28.48
CA GLY A 239 -12.67 0.30 28.87
C GLY A 239 -13.42 1.02 27.76
N ALA A 240 -12.74 1.83 26.99
CA ALA A 240 -13.33 2.52 25.85
C ALA A 240 -13.72 1.57 24.72
N ALA A 241 -12.89 0.56 24.42
CA ALA A 241 -13.21 -0.46 23.44
C ALA A 241 -14.44 -1.29 23.84
N ASP A 242 -14.61 -1.57 25.16
CA ASP A 242 -15.78 -2.24 25.68
C ASP A 242 -17.04 -1.38 25.51
N ILE A 243 -16.97 -0.09 25.89
CA ILE A 243 -18.08 0.86 25.71
C ILE A 243 -18.42 1.01 24.23
N ALA A 244 -17.43 1.17 23.34
CA ALA A 244 -17.64 1.28 21.90
C ALA A 244 -18.35 0.05 21.33
N SER A 245 -17.96 -1.13 21.79
CA SER A 245 -18.60 -2.39 21.39
C SER A 245 -20.08 -2.44 21.79
N VAL A 246 -20.40 -1.98 23.01
CA VAL A 246 -21.78 -1.91 23.52
C VAL A 246 -22.59 -0.89 22.73
N LEU A 247 -22.14 0.34 22.65
CA LEU A 247 -22.83 1.42 21.95
C LEU A 247 -23.00 1.14 20.46
N GLY A 248 -22.01 0.47 19.84
CA GLY A 248 -22.04 0.07 18.44
C GLY A 248 -23.03 -1.06 18.16
N ALA A 249 -23.32 -1.90 19.15
CA ALA A 249 -24.29 -3.00 19.01
C ALA A 249 -25.75 -2.55 19.21
N LEU A 250 -25.98 -1.46 19.95
CA LEU A 250 -27.33 -0.91 20.18
C LEU A 250 -27.87 -0.29 18.90
N ASP A 251 -29.18 -0.45 18.69
CA ASP A 251 -29.90 0.32 17.68
C ASP A 251 -29.88 1.82 18.02
N GLU A 252 -30.12 2.67 17.02
CA GLU A 252 -30.01 4.11 17.15
C GLU A 252 -30.97 4.69 18.24
N ALA A 253 -32.19 4.14 18.32
CA ALA A 253 -33.19 4.60 19.29
C ALA A 253 -32.77 4.27 20.72
N THR A 254 -32.27 3.06 20.97
CA THR A 254 -31.76 2.64 22.28
C THR A 254 -30.47 3.39 22.63
N ARG A 255 -29.56 3.57 21.67
CA ARG A 255 -28.31 4.31 21.86
C ARG A 255 -28.56 5.77 22.27
N ALA A 256 -29.52 6.44 21.64
CA ALA A 256 -29.89 7.81 21.99
C ALA A 256 -30.46 7.95 23.40
N GLN A 257 -30.96 6.85 23.98
CA GLN A 257 -31.49 6.83 25.36
C GLN A 257 -30.40 6.59 26.39
N VAL A 258 -29.17 6.23 26.01
CA VAL A 258 -28.09 6.03 26.99
C VAL A 258 -27.69 7.37 27.60
N ALA A 259 -27.82 7.49 28.92
CA ALA A 259 -27.42 8.67 29.69
C ALA A 259 -26.00 8.56 30.22
N ALA A 260 -25.66 7.41 30.80
CA ALA A 260 -24.34 7.17 31.34
C ALA A 260 -23.91 5.71 31.10
N VAL A 261 -22.62 5.48 30.93
CA VAL A 261 -22.03 4.15 30.71
C VAL A 261 -20.77 4.02 31.56
N THR A 262 -20.63 2.88 32.21
CA THR A 262 -19.46 2.57 33.06
C THR A 262 -18.85 1.26 32.60
N SER A 263 -17.54 1.26 32.34
CA SER A 263 -16.76 0.05 32.17
C SER A 263 -15.81 -0.14 33.35
N THR A 264 -15.72 -1.36 33.82
CA THR A 264 -14.74 -1.79 34.83
C THR A 264 -13.50 -2.43 34.19
N GLY A 265 -13.44 -2.50 32.85
CA GLY A 265 -12.43 -3.26 32.08
C GLY A 265 -12.80 -4.74 31.87
N THR A 266 -13.83 -5.23 32.54
CA THR A 266 -14.36 -6.60 32.39
C THR A 266 -15.85 -6.63 32.16
N GLN A 267 -16.59 -5.68 32.70
CA GLN A 267 -18.04 -5.56 32.58
C GLN A 267 -18.43 -4.15 32.23
N VAL A 268 -19.50 -4.02 31.47
CA VAL A 268 -20.12 -2.75 31.11
C VAL A 268 -21.53 -2.71 31.69
N ASN A 269 -21.88 -1.61 32.32
CA ASN A 269 -23.24 -1.28 32.74
C ASN A 269 -23.57 0.12 32.21
N PHE A 270 -24.82 0.38 31.92
CA PHE A 270 -25.25 1.70 31.51
C PHE A 270 -26.63 2.06 32.05
N THR A 271 -26.89 3.35 32.14
CA THR A 271 -28.17 3.89 32.58
C THR A 271 -28.83 4.61 31.42
N LEU A 272 -30.10 4.38 31.24
CA LEU A 272 -30.92 5.08 30.25
C LEU A 272 -31.41 6.42 30.79
N ARG A 273 -31.76 7.35 29.90
CA ARG A 273 -32.29 8.68 30.26
C ARG A 273 -33.58 8.61 31.10
N GLY A 274 -34.34 7.51 30.99
CA GLY A 274 -35.48 7.20 31.84
C GLY A 274 -35.15 6.68 33.25
N GLY A 275 -33.88 6.60 33.61
CA GLY A 275 -33.41 6.14 34.92
C GLY A 275 -33.24 4.63 35.04
N GLN A 276 -33.59 3.86 34.03
CA GLN A 276 -33.43 2.41 34.06
C GLN A 276 -31.95 2.04 33.95
N THR A 277 -31.54 1.00 34.69
CA THR A 277 -30.16 0.48 34.66
C THR A 277 -30.11 -0.79 33.79
N VAL A 278 -29.13 -0.86 32.92
CA VAL A 278 -28.86 -2.04 32.11
C VAL A 278 -27.52 -2.65 32.53
N LYS A 279 -27.57 -3.91 32.97
CA LYS A 279 -26.38 -4.74 33.22
C LYS A 279 -26.06 -5.49 31.94
N TRP A 280 -25.04 -5.05 31.26
CA TRP A 280 -24.61 -5.66 29.98
C TRP A 280 -23.65 -6.82 30.17
N GLY A 281 -22.79 -6.73 31.20
CA GLY A 281 -21.74 -7.70 31.44
C GLY A 281 -20.55 -7.53 30.48
N THR A 282 -20.02 -8.66 29.99
CA THR A 282 -18.89 -8.64 29.04
C THR A 282 -19.30 -8.21 27.63
N ARG A 283 -18.36 -7.83 26.79
CA ARG A 283 -18.60 -7.45 25.37
C ARG A 283 -19.00 -8.62 24.44
N GLY A 284 -18.89 -9.90 24.91
CA GLY A 284 -19.31 -11.05 24.12
C GLY A 284 -20.81 -11.02 23.81
N ASP A 285 -21.19 -11.62 22.70
CA ASP A 285 -22.59 -11.76 22.23
C ASP A 285 -23.35 -10.43 22.08
N ALA A 286 -22.63 -9.33 21.86
CA ALA A 286 -23.20 -7.99 21.82
C ALA A 286 -24.44 -7.84 20.89
N PRO A 287 -24.47 -8.40 19.66
CA PRO A 287 -25.66 -8.31 18.80
C PRO A 287 -26.88 -9.07 19.36
N GLN A 288 -26.66 -10.16 20.10
CA GLN A 288 -27.75 -10.91 20.71
C GLN A 288 -28.29 -10.16 21.92
N LYS A 289 -27.42 -9.67 22.80
CA LYS A 289 -27.78 -8.84 23.95
C LYS A 289 -28.59 -7.63 23.55
N ALA A 290 -28.17 -6.92 22.48
CA ALA A 290 -28.86 -5.75 21.95
C ALA A 290 -30.30 -6.10 21.53
N ARG A 291 -30.50 -7.18 20.80
CA ARG A 291 -31.83 -7.63 20.37
C ARG A 291 -32.72 -8.01 21.56
N VAL A 292 -32.16 -8.72 22.54
CA VAL A 292 -32.89 -9.11 23.78
C VAL A 292 -33.26 -7.84 24.54
N LEU A 293 -32.34 -6.90 24.72
CA LEU A 293 -32.60 -5.64 25.40
C LEU A 293 -33.72 -4.83 24.70
N ALA A 294 -33.65 -4.67 23.38
CA ALA A 294 -34.65 -3.96 22.61
C ALA A 294 -36.06 -4.60 22.78
N THR A 295 -36.12 -5.93 22.79
CA THR A 295 -37.39 -6.66 23.05
C THR A 295 -37.90 -6.42 24.47
N LEU A 296 -37.03 -6.43 25.47
CA LEU A 296 -37.37 -6.18 26.85
C LEU A 296 -37.88 -4.77 27.07
N LEU A 297 -37.18 -3.77 26.53
CA LEU A 297 -37.56 -2.35 26.63
C LEU A 297 -38.93 -2.07 25.98
N ALA A 298 -39.26 -2.80 24.90
CA ALA A 298 -40.55 -2.66 24.22
C ALA A 298 -41.71 -3.28 24.96
N ASN A 299 -41.48 -4.35 25.75
CA ASN A 299 -42.56 -5.21 26.28
C ASN A 299 -42.62 -5.23 27.80
N VAL A 300 -41.58 -4.85 28.51
CA VAL A 300 -41.47 -4.99 29.96
C VAL A 300 -41.07 -3.67 30.57
N GLN A 301 -41.80 -3.17 31.54
CA GLN A 301 -41.41 -2.02 32.35
C GLN A 301 -40.68 -2.52 33.61
N ALA A 302 -39.42 -2.20 33.72
CA ALA A 302 -38.56 -2.57 34.85
C ALA A 302 -37.59 -1.45 35.19
N SER A 303 -37.04 -1.45 36.38
CA SER A 303 -35.98 -0.52 36.80
C SER A 303 -34.60 -1.02 36.40
N THR A 304 -34.44 -2.32 36.26
CA THR A 304 -33.18 -2.96 35.88
C THR A 304 -33.43 -4.07 34.84
N TYR A 305 -32.59 -4.03 33.81
CA TYR A 305 -32.52 -5.06 32.77
C TYR A 305 -31.17 -5.74 32.83
N ASP A 306 -31.10 -7.00 33.13
CA ASP A 306 -29.86 -7.78 33.11
C ASP A 306 -29.84 -8.65 31.84
N VAL A 307 -28.97 -8.25 30.91
CA VAL A 307 -28.74 -8.96 29.64
C VAL A 307 -27.33 -9.55 29.57
N SER A 308 -26.64 -9.65 30.71
CA SER A 308 -25.30 -10.24 30.80
C SER A 308 -25.26 -11.66 30.26
N SER A 309 -26.39 -12.41 30.44
CA SER A 309 -26.65 -13.72 29.88
C SER A 309 -27.84 -13.65 28.94
N PRO A 310 -27.64 -13.46 27.61
CA PRO A 310 -28.77 -13.17 26.71
C PRO A 310 -29.77 -14.30 26.55
N ASN A 311 -29.43 -15.53 26.94
CA ASN A 311 -30.33 -16.66 26.91
C ASN A 311 -31.23 -16.75 28.18
N HIS A 312 -30.87 -16.04 29.24
CA HIS A 312 -31.61 -16.01 30.51
C HIS A 312 -31.63 -14.57 31.05
N PRO A 313 -32.30 -13.64 30.35
CA PRO A 313 -32.36 -12.25 30.80
C PRO A 313 -33.23 -12.13 32.06
N VAL A 314 -32.87 -11.19 32.93
CA VAL A 314 -33.58 -10.92 34.18
C VAL A 314 -34.03 -9.47 34.22
N THR A 315 -35.22 -9.20 34.73
CA THR A 315 -35.74 -7.83 34.94
C THR A 315 -36.22 -7.69 36.39
N SER A 316 -36.00 -6.52 36.97
CA SER A 316 -36.42 -6.19 38.33
C SER A 316 -36.90 -4.75 38.47
#